data_3f8eda745ed2420f29325b96343d6534
#
_entry.id   3f8eda745ed2420f29325b96343d6534
#
_cell.length_a   1.000
_cell.length_b   1.000
_cell.length_c   1.000
_cell.angle_alpha   90.00
_cell.angle_beta   90.00
_cell.angle_gamma   90.00
#
_symmetry.space_group_name_H-M   'P 1'
#
loop_
_entity.id
_entity.type
_entity.pdbx_description
1 polymer ?
#
loop_
_entity_poly.entity_id
_entity_poly.type
_entity_poly.pdbx_seq_one_letter_code
_entity_poly.pdbx_strand_id
1 'polypeptide(L)'
;MSIAKVKAYFKQFGMEERVLEFDVSSATVELAAKAVGCEPARIAKTLSFMVEGHPVLIVTAGDMKIDNPKYKAQFHTKAKMLAFEDVEPLIGHGVGGVCPFAVNEGVEVYLDESMKRFETVFPACGSSNSAIEMTMEDLEKYSGYKAWISVCK
;
A
#
# COMPACT_ATOMS: atom_id res chain seq x y z
N MET A 1 -17.01 -5.60 -2.09
CA MET A 1 -16.25 -4.35 -1.93
C MET A 1 -14.95 -4.63 -1.22
N SER A 2 -13.87 -4.06 -1.72
CA SER A 2 -12.53 -4.29 -1.16
C SER A 2 -12.39 -3.87 0.30
N ILE A 3 -13.02 -2.76 0.70
CA ILE A 3 -12.98 -2.33 2.10
C ILE A 3 -13.62 -3.35 3.04
N ALA A 4 -14.67 -4.03 2.60
CA ALA A 4 -15.29 -5.08 3.41
C ALA A 4 -14.33 -6.24 3.67
N LYS A 5 -13.53 -6.61 2.66
CA LYS A 5 -12.50 -7.64 2.80
C LYS A 5 -11.41 -7.21 3.80
N VAL A 6 -10.98 -5.96 3.72
CA VAL A 6 -9.95 -5.43 4.62
C VAL A 6 -10.47 -5.37 6.05
N LYS A 7 -11.70 -4.89 6.25
CA LYS A 7 -12.32 -4.88 7.57
C LYS A 7 -12.44 -6.29 8.15
N ALA A 8 -12.88 -7.26 7.35
CA ALA A 8 -13.00 -8.64 7.79
C ALA A 8 -11.64 -9.22 8.16
N TYR A 9 -10.60 -8.88 7.39
CA TYR A 9 -9.24 -9.28 7.70
C TYR A 9 -8.78 -8.75 9.06
N PHE A 10 -8.96 -7.45 9.30
CA PHE A 10 -8.55 -6.84 10.58
C PHE A 10 -9.42 -7.27 11.75
N LYS A 11 -10.66 -7.65 11.51
CA LYS A 11 -11.55 -8.15 12.56
C LYS A 11 -10.99 -9.36 13.27
N GLN A 12 -10.28 -10.24 12.55
CA GLN A 12 -9.63 -11.40 13.13
C GLN A 12 -8.64 -11.06 14.24
N PHE A 13 -8.11 -9.84 14.20
CA PHE A 13 -7.09 -9.37 15.14
C PHE A 13 -7.62 -8.31 16.11
N GLY A 14 -8.95 -8.10 16.11
CA GLY A 14 -9.56 -7.08 16.96
C GLY A 14 -9.25 -5.65 16.52
N MET A 15 -8.93 -5.44 15.26
CA MET A 15 -8.49 -4.14 14.73
C MET A 15 -9.49 -3.47 13.80
N GLU A 16 -10.66 -4.05 13.61
CA GLU A 16 -11.63 -3.50 12.66
C GLU A 16 -11.96 -2.03 12.93
N GLU A 17 -12.05 -1.65 14.21
CA GLU A 17 -12.38 -0.28 14.60
C GLU A 17 -11.28 0.73 14.33
N ARG A 18 -10.07 0.27 14.05
CA ARG A 18 -8.95 1.14 13.71
C ARG A 18 -9.02 1.62 12.27
N VAL A 19 -9.83 0.98 11.43
CA VAL A 19 -10.04 1.40 10.03
C VAL A 19 -10.83 2.69 10.03
N LEU A 20 -10.24 3.74 9.44
CA LEU A 20 -10.87 5.07 9.32
C LEU A 20 -11.58 5.17 7.98
N GLU A 21 -12.82 5.62 8.00
CA GLU A 21 -13.58 5.91 6.78
C GLU A 21 -13.89 7.40 6.77
N PHE A 22 -13.75 8.03 5.60
CA PHE A 22 -13.91 9.48 5.44
C PHE A 22 -15.11 9.79 4.58
N ASP A 23 -15.68 10.98 4.77
CA ASP A 23 -16.76 11.50 3.92
C ASP A 23 -16.22 12.11 2.63
N VAL A 24 -14.90 12.19 2.49
CA VAL A 24 -14.20 12.76 1.34
C VAL A 24 -13.25 11.75 0.75
N SER A 25 -12.84 11.97 -0.50
CA SER A 25 -11.89 11.09 -1.17
C SER A 25 -10.51 11.13 -0.52
N SER A 26 -9.86 9.98 -0.43
CA SER A 26 -8.46 9.83 -0.05
C SER A 26 -7.69 9.08 -1.14
N ALA A 27 -8.13 9.20 -2.40
CA ALA A 27 -7.59 8.42 -3.52
C ALA A 27 -6.18 8.85 -3.95
N THR A 28 -5.74 10.05 -3.61
CA THR A 28 -4.37 10.51 -3.86
C THR A 28 -3.65 10.76 -2.54
N VAL A 29 -2.33 10.84 -2.59
CA VAL A 29 -1.53 11.13 -1.39
C VAL A 29 -1.97 12.43 -0.73
N GLU A 30 -2.16 13.49 -1.52
CA GLU A 30 -2.56 14.79 -1.01
C GLU A 30 -3.96 14.77 -0.38
N LEU A 31 -4.91 14.11 -1.03
CA LEU A 31 -6.26 13.97 -0.50
C LEU A 31 -6.27 13.12 0.77
N ALA A 32 -5.51 12.03 0.78
CA ALA A 32 -5.40 11.17 1.96
C ALA A 32 -4.79 11.91 3.15
N ALA A 33 -3.72 12.66 2.91
CA ALA A 33 -3.06 13.45 3.96
C ALA A 33 -4.03 14.47 4.55
N LYS A 34 -4.83 15.12 3.71
CA LYS A 34 -5.82 16.10 4.15
C LYS A 34 -6.93 15.43 4.96
N ALA A 35 -7.43 14.28 4.50
CA ALA A 35 -8.51 13.55 5.18
C ALA A 35 -8.06 13.06 6.57
N VAL A 36 -6.84 12.55 6.66
CA VAL A 36 -6.26 12.04 7.91
C VAL A 36 -5.80 13.17 8.83
N GLY A 37 -5.34 14.28 8.26
CA GLY A 37 -4.78 15.40 9.03
C GLY A 37 -3.29 15.22 9.31
N CYS A 38 -2.53 14.63 8.37
CA CYS A 38 -1.09 14.45 8.51
C CYS A 38 -0.35 15.01 7.30
N GLU A 39 0.97 15.03 7.37
CA GLU A 39 1.79 15.44 6.22
C GLU A 39 1.78 14.33 5.13
N PRO A 40 1.88 14.71 3.84
CA PRO A 40 1.84 13.74 2.74
C PRO A 40 2.86 12.61 2.85
N ALA A 41 4.05 12.90 3.41
CA ALA A 41 5.10 11.90 3.57
C ALA A 41 4.67 10.70 4.44
N ARG A 42 3.73 10.89 5.35
CA ARG A 42 3.23 9.83 6.24
C ARG A 42 2.13 8.97 5.63
N ILE A 43 1.66 9.32 4.46
CA ILE A 43 0.75 8.43 3.72
C ILE A 43 1.57 7.29 3.15
N ALA A 44 1.15 6.07 3.39
CA ALA A 44 1.79 4.89 2.82
C ALA A 44 1.07 4.54 1.53
N LYS A 45 1.65 4.94 0.41
CA LYS A 45 1.05 4.63 -0.89
C LYS A 45 1.51 3.25 -1.35
N THR A 46 0.61 2.51 -1.98
CA THR A 46 0.88 1.17 -2.47
C THR A 46 0.88 1.19 -3.99
N LEU A 47 2.01 0.84 -4.57
CA LEU A 47 2.20 0.82 -6.03
C LEU A 47 2.20 -0.63 -6.51
N SER A 48 1.56 -0.88 -7.65
CA SER A 48 1.43 -2.23 -8.20
C SER A 48 2.26 -2.38 -9.47
N PHE A 49 3.03 -3.46 -9.51
CA PHE A 49 3.95 -3.76 -10.62
C PHE A 49 3.80 -5.19 -11.08
N MET A 50 4.22 -5.43 -12.32
CA MET A 50 4.38 -6.78 -12.84
C MET A 50 5.87 -7.09 -12.89
N VAL A 51 6.29 -8.15 -12.21
CA VAL A 51 7.69 -8.58 -12.17
C VAL A 51 7.73 -10.04 -12.63
N GLU A 52 8.29 -10.28 -13.81
CA GLU A 52 8.45 -11.63 -14.37
C GLU A 52 7.16 -12.48 -14.29
N GLY A 53 6.04 -11.86 -14.66
CA GLY A 53 4.74 -12.54 -14.69
C GLY A 53 4.02 -12.60 -13.35
N HIS A 54 4.56 -11.98 -12.30
CA HIS A 54 3.94 -11.94 -10.97
C HIS A 54 3.50 -10.53 -10.58
N PRO A 55 2.30 -10.37 -10.02
CA PRO A 55 1.91 -9.08 -9.47
C PRO A 55 2.65 -8.82 -8.16
N VAL A 56 3.20 -7.61 -8.04
CA VAL A 56 3.99 -7.19 -6.88
C VAL A 56 3.46 -5.86 -6.38
N LEU A 57 3.33 -5.72 -5.07
CA LEU A 57 3.00 -4.45 -4.43
C LEU A 57 4.24 -3.92 -3.70
N ILE A 58 4.47 -2.62 -3.84
CA ILE A 58 5.50 -1.92 -3.08
C ILE A 58 4.82 -0.81 -2.30
N VAL A 59 4.93 -0.86 -0.98
CA VAL A 59 4.37 0.17 -0.10
C VAL A 59 5.49 1.15 0.23
N THR A 60 5.27 2.43 -0.01
CA THR A 60 6.29 3.46 0.15
C THR A 60 5.71 4.73 0.77
N ALA A 61 6.58 5.57 1.34
CA ALA A 61 6.15 6.86 1.88
C ALA A 61 5.61 7.75 0.76
N GLY A 62 4.62 8.58 1.09
CA GLY A 62 3.88 9.36 0.11
C GLY A 62 4.69 10.40 -0.66
N ASP A 63 5.81 10.86 -0.10
CA ASP A 63 6.68 11.85 -0.74
C ASP A 63 7.76 11.25 -1.64
N MET A 64 7.77 9.93 -1.80
CA MET A 64 8.82 9.22 -2.54
C MET A 64 8.35 8.83 -3.93
N LYS A 65 9.32 8.63 -4.81
CA LYS A 65 9.08 8.13 -6.18
C LYS A 65 9.99 6.95 -6.44
N ILE A 66 9.58 6.07 -7.34
CA ILE A 66 10.43 4.95 -7.75
C ILE A 66 11.71 5.49 -8.41
N ASP A 67 12.83 5.01 -7.94
CA ASP A 67 14.14 5.24 -8.54
C ASP A 67 14.43 4.06 -9.47
N ASN A 68 14.43 4.31 -10.78
CA ASN A 68 14.56 3.23 -11.75
C ASN A 68 15.84 2.41 -11.59
N PRO A 69 17.03 3.01 -11.38
CA PRO A 69 18.22 2.22 -11.12
C PRO A 69 18.12 1.33 -9.88
N LYS A 70 17.55 1.85 -8.78
CA LYS A 70 17.35 1.05 -7.56
C LYS A 70 16.36 -0.08 -7.79
N TYR A 71 15.26 0.20 -8.50
CA TYR A 71 14.27 -0.82 -8.83
C TYR A 71 14.91 -1.95 -9.64
N LYS A 72 15.67 -1.59 -10.67
CA LYS A 72 16.33 -2.57 -11.53
C LYS A 72 17.35 -3.40 -10.74
N ALA A 73 18.08 -2.78 -9.82
CA ALA A 73 19.02 -3.50 -8.96
C ALA A 73 18.31 -4.52 -8.07
N GLN A 74 17.11 -4.18 -7.58
CA GLN A 74 16.31 -5.05 -6.71
C GLN A 74 15.62 -6.18 -7.45
N PHE A 75 14.98 -5.86 -8.58
CA PHE A 75 14.13 -6.81 -9.30
C PHE A 75 14.73 -7.34 -10.59
N HIS A 76 15.88 -6.83 -11.00
CA HIS A 76 16.61 -7.25 -12.20
C HIS A 76 15.86 -7.02 -13.50
N THR A 77 14.92 -6.10 -13.50
CA THR A 77 14.12 -5.74 -14.67
C THR A 77 13.62 -4.30 -14.53
N LYS A 78 13.15 -3.72 -15.61
CA LYS A 78 12.58 -2.36 -15.59
C LYS A 78 11.26 -2.36 -14.84
N ALA A 79 10.96 -1.25 -14.19
CA ALA A 79 9.69 -1.05 -13.51
C ALA A 79 8.55 -1.04 -14.55
N LYS A 80 7.55 -1.88 -14.33
CA LYS A 80 6.37 -1.95 -15.19
C LYS A 80 5.15 -2.01 -14.31
N MET A 81 4.42 -0.91 -14.22
CA MET A 81 3.19 -0.88 -13.42
C MET A 81 2.09 -1.69 -14.08
N LEU A 82 1.19 -2.25 -13.27
CA LEU A 82 0.01 -2.92 -13.80
C LEU A 82 -0.85 -1.93 -14.58
N ALA A 83 -1.44 -2.40 -15.69
CA ALA A 83 -2.44 -1.61 -16.40
C ALA A 83 -3.65 -1.39 -15.50
N PHE A 84 -4.35 -0.27 -15.68
CA PHE A 84 -5.52 0.08 -14.87
C PHE A 84 -6.52 -1.08 -14.75
N GLU A 85 -6.83 -1.71 -15.88
CA GLU A 85 -7.82 -2.79 -15.95
C GLU A 85 -7.36 -4.10 -15.29
N ASP A 86 -6.05 -4.24 -15.04
CA ASP A 86 -5.49 -5.45 -14.44
C ASP A 86 -5.35 -5.35 -12.91
N VAL A 87 -5.44 -4.15 -12.35
CA VAL A 87 -5.19 -3.94 -10.92
C VAL A 87 -6.18 -4.72 -10.07
N GLU A 88 -7.47 -4.50 -10.27
CA GLU A 88 -8.48 -5.16 -9.43
C GLU A 88 -8.48 -6.68 -9.58
N PRO A 89 -8.49 -7.24 -10.80
CA PRO A 89 -8.49 -8.70 -10.93
C PRO A 89 -7.25 -9.37 -10.36
N LEU A 90 -6.08 -8.75 -10.47
CA LEU A 90 -4.82 -9.37 -10.01
C LEU A 90 -4.54 -9.12 -8.54
N ILE A 91 -4.84 -7.94 -8.03
CA ILE A 91 -4.52 -7.56 -6.65
C ILE A 91 -5.67 -7.85 -5.69
N GLY A 92 -6.92 -7.62 -6.14
CA GLY A 92 -8.10 -7.76 -5.29
C GLY A 92 -8.63 -6.45 -4.74
N HIS A 93 -8.02 -5.31 -5.12
CA HIS A 93 -8.46 -3.96 -4.77
C HIS A 93 -8.47 -3.11 -6.01
N GLY A 94 -9.47 -2.24 -6.15
CA GLY A 94 -9.54 -1.31 -7.26
C GLY A 94 -8.59 -0.13 -7.11
N VAL A 95 -8.31 0.53 -8.22
CA VAL A 95 -7.47 1.73 -8.23
C VAL A 95 -8.05 2.78 -7.28
N GLY A 96 -7.20 3.42 -6.50
CA GLY A 96 -7.59 4.38 -5.48
C GLY A 96 -7.71 3.78 -4.09
N GLY A 97 -7.85 2.44 -3.99
CA GLY A 97 -7.96 1.74 -2.71
C GLY A 97 -6.94 0.63 -2.52
N VAL A 98 -5.96 0.53 -3.42
CA VAL A 98 -4.94 -0.53 -3.34
C VAL A 98 -4.17 -0.40 -2.02
N CYS A 99 -4.06 -1.52 -1.32
CA CYS A 99 -3.34 -1.62 -0.06
C CYS A 99 -2.74 -3.03 0.06
N PRO A 100 -1.82 -3.26 1.01
CA PRO A 100 -1.18 -4.58 1.13
C PRO A 100 -2.00 -5.60 1.93
N PHE A 101 -3.22 -5.25 2.34
CA PHE A 101 -4.04 -6.11 3.21
C PHE A 101 -5.08 -6.87 2.42
N ALA A 102 -5.30 -8.14 2.77
CA ALA A 102 -6.33 -8.98 2.14
C ALA A 102 -6.23 -9.04 0.62
N VAL A 103 -5.01 -9.06 0.10
CA VAL A 103 -4.75 -9.15 -1.33
C VAL A 103 -4.95 -10.58 -1.83
N ASN A 104 -5.09 -10.73 -3.14
CA ASN A 104 -5.23 -12.06 -3.75
C ASN A 104 -4.00 -12.92 -3.48
N GLU A 105 -4.20 -14.23 -3.45
CA GLU A 105 -3.11 -15.18 -3.30
C GLU A 105 -2.11 -15.02 -4.44
N GLY A 106 -0.83 -15.12 -4.13
CA GLY A 106 0.23 -14.99 -5.11
C GLY A 106 0.77 -13.57 -5.31
N VAL A 107 0.11 -12.56 -4.74
CA VAL A 107 0.63 -11.18 -4.77
C VAL A 107 1.75 -11.06 -3.74
N GLU A 108 2.92 -10.65 -4.20
CA GLU A 108 4.05 -10.40 -3.30
C GLU A 108 4.03 -8.95 -2.82
N VAL A 109 4.29 -8.75 -1.53
CA VAL A 109 4.30 -7.42 -0.92
C VAL A 109 5.71 -7.08 -0.42
N TYR A 110 6.18 -5.90 -0.79
CA TYR A 110 7.45 -5.35 -0.31
C TYR A 110 7.19 -4.02 0.38
N LEU A 111 7.99 -3.74 1.40
CA LEU A 111 7.91 -2.48 2.15
C LEU A 111 9.18 -1.68 1.87
N ASP A 112 9.02 -0.42 1.45
CA ASP A 112 10.17 0.44 1.16
C ASP A 112 10.68 1.11 2.43
N GLU A 113 11.99 1.16 2.59
CA GLU A 113 12.63 1.68 3.79
C GLU A 113 12.35 3.16 4.04
N SER A 114 11.85 3.91 3.04
CA SER A 114 11.48 5.31 3.22
C SER A 114 10.48 5.52 4.36
N MET A 115 9.64 4.54 4.62
CA MET A 115 8.65 4.63 5.70
C MET A 115 9.26 4.56 7.09
N LYS A 116 10.47 4.03 7.23
CA LYS A 116 11.14 3.91 8.53
C LYS A 116 11.52 5.25 9.16
N ARG A 117 11.37 6.34 8.44
CA ARG A 117 11.56 7.69 8.97
C ARG A 117 10.50 8.08 10.00
N PHE A 118 9.37 7.37 10.03
CA PHE A 118 8.20 7.71 10.84
C PHE A 118 7.85 6.60 11.81
N GLU A 119 7.25 6.98 12.94
CA GLU A 119 6.72 5.99 13.89
C GLU A 119 5.50 5.30 13.31
N THR A 120 4.62 6.06 12.64
CA THR A 120 3.43 5.51 11.99
C THR A 120 3.22 6.13 10.62
N VAL A 121 2.56 5.36 9.76
CA VAL A 121 2.13 5.78 8.43
C VAL A 121 0.67 5.36 8.23
N PHE A 122 0.05 5.87 7.16
CA PHE A 122 -1.38 5.66 6.90
C PHE A 122 -1.59 5.02 5.53
N PRO A 123 -1.63 3.68 5.43
CA PRO A 123 -2.05 3.01 4.20
C PRO A 123 -3.57 3.05 4.03
N ALA A 124 -4.03 2.92 2.79
CA ALA A 124 -5.45 2.77 2.48
C ALA A 124 -5.96 1.42 2.98
N CYS A 125 -7.29 1.26 2.97
CA CYS A 125 -7.95 0.04 3.45
C CYS A 125 -8.91 -0.54 2.41
N GLY A 126 -8.57 -0.47 1.14
CA GLY A 126 -9.35 -1.12 0.09
C GLY A 126 -10.43 -0.25 -0.53
N SER A 127 -10.49 1.03 -0.19
CA SER A 127 -11.40 1.98 -0.81
C SER A 127 -10.73 3.33 -1.00
N SER A 128 -11.34 4.20 -1.79
CA SER A 128 -10.81 5.54 -2.06
C SER A 128 -11.17 6.57 -0.98
N ASN A 129 -11.65 6.12 0.18
CA ASN A 129 -12.03 7.00 1.29
C ASN A 129 -11.73 6.36 2.66
N SER A 130 -10.64 5.62 2.74
CA SER A 130 -10.27 4.92 3.98
C SER A 130 -8.78 4.91 4.22
N ALA A 131 -8.40 4.74 5.48
CA ALA A 131 -7.00 4.57 5.89
C ALA A 131 -6.95 3.91 7.26
N ILE A 132 -5.75 3.46 7.63
CA ILE A 132 -5.50 2.93 8.98
C ILE A 132 -4.11 3.37 9.39
N GLU A 133 -3.95 3.74 10.66
CA GLU A 133 -2.64 4.09 11.19
C GLU A 133 -1.87 2.82 11.57
N MET A 134 -0.65 2.69 11.07
CA MET A 134 0.21 1.51 11.26
C MET A 134 1.62 1.90 11.67
N THR A 135 2.15 1.22 12.67
CA THR A 135 3.59 1.26 12.97
C THR A 135 4.32 0.39 11.94
N MET A 136 5.64 0.48 11.89
CA MET A 136 6.42 -0.40 11.00
C MET A 136 6.23 -1.87 11.41
N GLU A 137 6.16 -2.13 12.71
CA GLU A 137 5.88 -3.47 13.22
C GLU A 137 4.50 -3.98 12.77
N ASP A 138 3.49 -3.11 12.81
CA ASP A 138 2.15 -3.46 12.32
C ASP A 138 2.17 -3.80 10.82
N LEU A 139 2.90 -3.02 10.03
CA LEU A 139 3.04 -3.30 8.60
C LEU A 139 3.66 -4.67 8.37
N GLU A 140 4.72 -4.98 9.10
CA GLU A 140 5.36 -6.29 9.01
C GLU A 140 4.39 -7.42 9.37
N LYS A 141 3.60 -7.21 10.41
CA LYS A 141 2.71 -8.24 10.93
C LYS A 141 1.49 -8.49 10.05
N TYR A 142 0.91 -7.43 9.47
CA TYR A 142 -0.39 -7.54 8.79
C TYR A 142 -0.33 -7.47 7.27
N SER A 143 0.78 -7.04 6.68
CA SER A 143 0.89 -6.92 5.22
C SER A 143 1.26 -8.22 4.52
N GLY A 144 1.73 -9.21 5.25
CA GLY A 144 2.29 -10.42 4.64
C GLY A 144 3.54 -10.13 3.82
N TYR A 145 4.32 -9.12 4.23
CA TYR A 145 5.45 -8.63 3.46
C TYR A 145 6.53 -9.71 3.28
N LYS A 146 7.25 -9.59 2.15
CA LYS A 146 8.34 -10.49 1.83
C LYS A 146 9.68 -9.95 2.31
N ALA A 147 9.90 -8.65 2.15
CA ALA A 147 11.15 -8.00 2.55
C ALA A 147 11.01 -6.49 2.60
N TRP A 148 11.89 -5.85 3.37
CA TRP A 148 12.12 -4.42 3.27
C TRP A 148 13.10 -4.18 2.12
N ILE A 149 12.83 -3.20 1.28
CA ILE A 149 13.67 -2.89 0.12
C ILE A 149 13.88 -1.37 0.03
N SER A 150 14.83 -0.97 -0.79
CA SER A 150 15.10 0.46 -1.06
C SER A 150 15.07 0.68 -2.56
N VAL A 151 13.92 1.13 -3.08
CA VAL A 151 13.71 1.35 -4.51
C VAL A 151 13.22 2.76 -4.84
N CYS A 152 13.24 3.65 -3.86
CA CYS A 152 12.69 4.99 -4.01
C CYS A 152 13.74 6.09 -3.82
N LYS A 153 13.39 7.28 -4.27
CA LYS A 153 14.19 8.50 -4.08
C LYS A 153 13.30 9.69 -3.77
#